data_82ea5375066819db23551c816896b4b8
#
_entry.id   82ea5375066819db23551c816896b4b8
#
_cell.length_a   1.000
_cell.length_b   1.000
_cell.length_c   1.000
_cell.angle_alpha   90.00
_cell.angle_beta   90.00
_cell.angle_gamma   90.00
#
_symmetry.space_group_name_H-M   'P 1'
#
loop_
_entity.id
_entity.type
_entity.pdbx_description
1 polymer ?
#
loop_
_entity_poly.entity_id
_entity_poly.type
_entity_poly.pdbx_seq_one_letter_code
_entity_poly.pdbx_strand_id
1 'polypeptide(L)'
;MATSVPPTRAHRTGDVETPRGTARVYVVDPNGAADGTLVLGHGAGKGTNTPDLDGLTALADDGWRVVLVDQPWVVAGRRLATPPKTLDEAWLAVIEHLRAAGEIEGRFVQGGRSAGARVACRTAAQCSADAAVALAFPLMPPGKLDVPEKWRTSEAQSVVEAEIPLLVVQGATDTFGGPDAVRDAVPGAQVVGVKGPHGFSKNPTDVIDAVRGWLTNLSE
;
A
#
# COMPACT_ATOMS: atom_id res chain seq x y z
N MET A 1 10.82 16.96 -14.95
CA MET A 1 9.49 16.71 -14.41
C MET A 1 9.39 15.20 -14.20
N ALA A 2 9.01 14.73 -13.01
CA ALA A 2 8.71 13.32 -12.84
C ALA A 2 7.31 13.12 -13.45
N THR A 3 7.25 12.55 -14.63
CA THR A 3 5.98 12.15 -15.23
C THR A 3 5.54 10.84 -14.58
N SER A 4 4.31 10.81 -14.10
CA SER A 4 3.63 9.58 -13.69
C SER A 4 3.66 8.59 -14.86
N VAL A 5 4.25 7.43 -14.66
CA VAL A 5 4.35 6.37 -15.67
C VAL A 5 3.40 5.26 -15.29
N PRO A 6 2.47 4.87 -16.17
CA PRO A 6 1.51 3.82 -15.85
C PRO A 6 2.23 2.49 -15.60
N PRO A 7 1.67 1.62 -14.75
CA PRO A 7 2.13 0.25 -14.60
C PRO A 7 1.99 -0.53 -15.90
N THR A 8 2.81 -1.58 -16.06
CA THR A 8 2.93 -2.35 -17.31
C THR A 8 1.61 -2.99 -17.76
N ARG A 9 0.74 -3.33 -16.81
CA ARG A 9 -0.53 -4.04 -17.06
C ARG A 9 -1.79 -3.16 -16.90
N ALA A 10 -1.67 -1.82 -16.80
CA ALA A 10 -2.84 -0.96 -16.61
C ALA A 10 -3.81 -1.08 -17.80
N HIS A 11 -5.05 -1.46 -17.51
CA HIS A 11 -6.12 -1.52 -18.51
C HIS A 11 -6.84 -0.17 -18.65
N ARG A 12 -7.01 0.53 -17.51
CA ARG A 12 -7.68 1.84 -17.46
C ARG A 12 -6.87 2.80 -16.60
N THR A 13 -6.94 4.07 -16.95
CA THR A 13 -6.33 5.16 -16.17
C THR A 13 -7.36 6.25 -15.99
N GLY A 14 -7.46 6.80 -14.79
CA GLY A 14 -8.38 7.88 -14.47
C GLY A 14 -7.75 8.90 -13.54
N ASP A 15 -8.18 10.16 -13.66
CA ASP A 15 -7.82 11.21 -12.74
C ASP A 15 -8.94 11.41 -11.72
N VAL A 16 -8.59 11.58 -10.45
CA VAL A 16 -9.50 11.76 -9.33
C VAL A 16 -9.19 13.08 -8.65
N GLU A 17 -10.17 14.00 -8.68
CA GLU A 17 -10.03 15.27 -7.97
C GLU A 17 -10.15 15.03 -6.46
N THR A 18 -9.18 15.54 -5.71
CA THR A 18 -9.13 15.46 -4.26
C THR A 18 -8.97 16.84 -3.63
N PRO A 19 -9.24 17.02 -2.33
CA PRO A 19 -8.99 18.29 -1.64
C PRO A 19 -7.52 18.74 -1.68
N ARG A 20 -6.62 17.88 -2.16
CA ARG A 20 -5.17 18.12 -2.21
C ARG A 20 -4.60 18.17 -3.63
N GLY A 21 -5.47 18.23 -4.63
CA GLY A 21 -5.16 18.21 -6.05
C GLY A 21 -5.53 16.88 -6.70
N THR A 22 -5.25 16.75 -7.98
CA THR A 22 -5.58 15.57 -8.78
C THR A 22 -4.68 14.39 -8.42
N ALA A 23 -5.27 13.29 -7.98
CA ALA A 23 -4.63 11.96 -7.91
C ALA A 23 -4.85 11.23 -9.24
N ARG A 24 -4.07 10.19 -9.50
CA ARG A 24 -4.24 9.33 -10.68
C ARG A 24 -4.34 7.88 -10.26
N VAL A 25 -5.31 7.18 -10.82
CA VAL A 25 -5.53 5.75 -10.60
C VAL A 25 -5.23 4.94 -11.87
N TYR A 26 -4.64 3.78 -11.67
CA TYR A 26 -4.36 2.81 -12.72
C TYR A 26 -5.05 1.51 -12.32
N VAL A 27 -5.97 1.05 -13.14
CA VAL A 27 -6.79 -0.13 -12.85
C VAL A 27 -6.36 -1.30 -13.71
N VAL A 28 -6.14 -2.43 -13.08
CA VAL A 28 -5.92 -3.72 -13.73
C VAL A 28 -7.06 -4.64 -13.31
N ASP A 29 -7.92 -4.95 -14.28
CA ASP A 29 -9.10 -5.79 -14.05
C ASP A 29 -8.74 -7.28 -14.17
N PRO A 30 -9.38 -8.16 -13.38
CA PRO A 30 -9.29 -9.60 -13.59
C PRO A 30 -10.07 -10.06 -14.84
N ASN A 31 -9.87 -11.30 -15.25
CA ASN A 31 -10.69 -11.93 -16.26
C ASN A 31 -12.05 -12.34 -15.65
N GLY A 32 -13.05 -11.49 -15.77
CA GLY A 32 -14.40 -11.71 -15.20
C GLY A 32 -14.71 -10.80 -14.03
N ALA A 33 -15.68 -11.21 -13.20
CA ALA A 33 -16.01 -10.48 -11.97
C ALA A 33 -14.83 -10.53 -10.98
N ALA A 34 -14.62 -9.45 -10.22
CA ALA A 34 -13.57 -9.42 -9.22
C ALA A 34 -14.01 -10.12 -7.93
N ASP A 35 -13.18 -11.00 -7.40
CA ASP A 35 -13.37 -11.61 -6.06
C ASP A 35 -13.10 -10.58 -4.95
N GLY A 36 -12.24 -9.61 -5.24
CA GLY A 36 -11.93 -8.50 -4.37
C GLY A 36 -11.16 -7.39 -5.09
N THR A 37 -11.00 -6.27 -4.40
CA THR A 37 -10.28 -5.09 -4.89
C THR A 37 -9.13 -4.75 -3.97
N LEU A 38 -7.91 -4.74 -4.52
CA LEU A 38 -6.69 -4.33 -3.84
C LEU A 38 -6.27 -2.94 -4.32
N VAL A 39 -6.34 -1.95 -3.44
CA VAL A 39 -5.94 -0.56 -3.74
C VAL A 39 -4.60 -0.25 -3.07
N LEU A 40 -3.59 0.14 -3.86
CA LEU A 40 -2.22 0.31 -3.40
C LEU A 40 -1.66 1.72 -3.64
N GLY A 41 -1.15 2.33 -2.57
CA GLY A 41 -0.43 3.61 -2.61
C GLY A 41 1.09 3.42 -2.69
N HIS A 42 1.79 4.46 -3.14
CA HIS A 42 3.24 4.45 -3.34
C HIS A 42 4.04 5.07 -2.19
N GLY A 43 5.36 4.86 -2.19
CA GLY A 43 6.31 5.50 -1.29
C GLY A 43 6.61 6.97 -1.64
N ALA A 44 7.48 7.60 -0.83
CA ALA A 44 7.85 9.02 -0.97
C ALA A 44 8.78 9.35 -2.16
N GLY A 45 8.95 8.46 -3.12
CA GLY A 45 9.93 8.60 -4.20
C GLY A 45 9.32 8.82 -5.58
N LYS A 46 8.95 7.73 -6.26
CA LYS A 46 8.72 7.71 -7.71
C LYS A 46 7.28 7.42 -8.15
N GLY A 47 6.29 7.59 -7.29
CA GLY A 47 4.94 7.14 -7.60
C GLY A 47 4.80 5.61 -7.59
N THR A 48 3.84 5.10 -8.33
CA THR A 48 3.52 3.66 -8.39
C THR A 48 4.46 2.85 -9.27
N ASN A 49 5.31 3.49 -10.07
CA ASN A 49 6.26 2.81 -10.96
C ASN A 49 7.46 2.25 -10.18
N THR A 50 7.22 1.21 -9.40
CA THR A 50 8.22 0.42 -8.68
C THR A 50 8.00 -1.06 -8.95
N PRO A 51 9.07 -1.90 -9.00
CA PRO A 51 8.93 -3.32 -9.37
C PRO A 51 7.95 -4.11 -8.50
N ASP A 52 7.87 -3.79 -7.22
CA ASP A 52 6.97 -4.42 -6.25
C ASP A 52 5.49 -4.07 -6.53
N LEU A 53 5.16 -2.78 -6.70
CA LEU A 53 3.79 -2.36 -6.99
C LEU A 53 3.35 -2.80 -8.40
N ASP A 54 4.22 -2.65 -9.40
CA ASP A 54 3.94 -3.11 -10.77
C ASP A 54 3.75 -4.64 -10.80
N GLY A 55 4.60 -5.38 -10.08
CA GLY A 55 4.51 -6.84 -9.97
C GLY A 55 3.21 -7.32 -9.32
N LEU A 56 2.68 -6.60 -8.33
CA LEU A 56 1.42 -6.94 -7.66
C LEU A 56 0.20 -6.83 -8.59
N THR A 57 0.32 -6.14 -9.73
CA THR A 57 -0.74 -6.13 -10.75
C THR A 57 -1.01 -7.52 -11.34
N ALA A 58 -0.08 -8.47 -11.18
CA ALA A 58 -0.27 -9.87 -11.56
C ALA A 58 -1.37 -10.58 -10.75
N LEU A 59 -1.77 -10.05 -9.59
CA LEU A 59 -2.90 -10.59 -8.82
C LEU A 59 -4.24 -10.49 -9.56
N ALA A 60 -4.30 -9.73 -10.65
CA ALA A 60 -5.46 -9.74 -11.53
C ALA A 60 -5.67 -11.11 -12.19
N ASP A 61 -4.62 -11.89 -12.40
CA ASP A 61 -4.72 -13.26 -12.89
C ASP A 61 -5.32 -14.21 -11.83
N ASP A 62 -5.30 -13.79 -10.56
CA ASP A 62 -5.83 -14.54 -9.41
C ASP A 62 -7.24 -14.02 -8.98
N GLY A 63 -7.94 -13.27 -9.84
CA GLY A 63 -9.30 -12.78 -9.58
C GLY A 63 -9.39 -11.41 -8.86
N TRP A 64 -8.27 -10.75 -8.56
CA TRP A 64 -8.30 -9.46 -7.89
C TRP A 64 -8.30 -8.27 -8.86
N ARG A 65 -9.21 -7.31 -8.68
CA ARG A 65 -8.98 -5.99 -9.27
C ARG A 65 -7.85 -5.29 -8.52
N VAL A 66 -6.80 -4.86 -9.22
CA VAL A 66 -5.70 -4.12 -8.62
C VAL A 66 -5.73 -2.67 -9.07
N VAL A 67 -5.77 -1.75 -8.11
CA VAL A 67 -5.77 -0.31 -8.36
C VAL A 67 -4.51 0.30 -7.75
N LEU A 68 -3.66 0.87 -8.58
CA LEU A 68 -2.50 1.64 -8.12
C LEU A 68 -2.83 3.13 -8.12
N VAL A 69 -2.43 3.84 -7.07
CA VAL A 69 -2.77 5.25 -6.86
C VAL A 69 -1.53 6.13 -6.79
N ASP A 70 -1.36 7.02 -7.77
CA ASP A 70 -0.41 8.12 -7.67
C ASP A 70 -1.06 9.30 -6.92
N GLN A 71 -0.44 9.66 -5.81
CA GLN A 71 -0.86 10.78 -4.97
C GLN A 71 -0.71 12.12 -5.71
N PRO A 72 -1.51 13.15 -5.36
CA PRO A 72 -1.52 14.45 -6.04
C PRO A 72 -0.15 15.11 -6.20
N TRP A 73 0.74 14.96 -5.22
CA TRP A 73 2.08 15.54 -5.30
C TRP A 73 2.93 14.92 -6.42
N VAL A 74 2.73 13.61 -6.72
CA VAL A 74 3.41 12.93 -7.85
C VAL A 74 2.82 13.40 -9.17
N VAL A 75 1.50 13.42 -9.29
CA VAL A 75 0.80 13.89 -10.49
C VAL A 75 1.21 15.33 -10.82
N ALA A 76 1.36 16.18 -9.80
CA ALA A 76 1.85 17.56 -9.92
C ALA A 76 3.36 17.67 -10.20
N GLY A 77 4.09 16.55 -10.34
CA GLY A 77 5.54 16.54 -10.62
C GLY A 77 6.42 17.04 -9.47
N ARG A 78 5.93 17.04 -8.24
CA ARG A 78 6.70 17.46 -7.06
C ARG A 78 7.71 16.36 -6.67
N ARG A 79 8.83 16.77 -6.08
CA ARG A 79 9.91 15.84 -5.68
C ARG A 79 9.79 15.34 -4.25
N LEU A 80 9.06 16.03 -3.41
CA LEU A 80 8.91 15.70 -1.99
C LEU A 80 7.47 15.35 -1.68
N ALA A 81 7.28 14.28 -0.93
CA ALA A 81 5.99 13.92 -0.39
C ALA A 81 5.46 15.01 0.54
N THR A 82 4.16 15.21 0.49
CA THR A 82 3.45 16.13 1.38
C THR A 82 3.34 15.55 2.80
N PRO A 83 3.00 16.37 3.81
CA PRO A 83 2.81 15.89 5.18
C PRO A 83 1.78 14.75 5.29
N PRO A 84 1.88 13.87 6.30
CA PRO A 84 1.01 12.71 6.45
C PRO A 84 -0.48 13.02 6.34
N LYS A 85 -0.99 14.02 7.05
CA LYS A 85 -2.40 14.43 6.98
C LYS A 85 -2.88 14.75 5.56
N THR A 86 -2.04 15.39 4.76
CA THR A 86 -2.34 15.72 3.36
C THR A 86 -2.46 14.48 2.49
N LEU A 87 -1.60 13.47 2.76
CA LEU A 87 -1.66 12.19 2.06
C LEU A 87 -2.93 11.42 2.41
N ASP A 88 -3.31 11.44 3.69
CA ASP A 88 -4.51 10.75 4.18
C ASP A 88 -5.79 11.37 3.58
N GLU A 89 -5.90 12.69 3.57
CA GLU A 89 -7.05 13.38 2.98
C GLU A 89 -7.22 13.09 1.49
N ALA A 90 -6.12 13.04 0.73
CA ALA A 90 -6.17 12.68 -0.68
C ALA A 90 -6.57 11.20 -0.86
N TRP A 91 -6.01 10.30 -0.04
CA TRP A 91 -6.33 8.88 -0.08
C TRP A 91 -7.81 8.60 0.19
N LEU A 92 -8.36 9.21 1.24
CA LEU A 92 -9.78 9.07 1.59
C LEU A 92 -10.69 9.48 0.44
N ALA A 93 -10.39 10.61 -0.23
CA ALA A 93 -11.15 11.08 -1.39
C ALA A 93 -11.04 10.10 -2.57
N VAL A 94 -9.87 9.49 -2.80
CA VAL A 94 -9.71 8.47 -3.85
C VAL A 94 -10.56 7.23 -3.54
N ILE A 95 -10.53 6.72 -2.31
CA ILE A 95 -11.33 5.54 -1.93
C ILE A 95 -12.82 5.84 -2.05
N GLU A 96 -13.28 7.01 -1.61
CA GLU A 96 -14.67 7.43 -1.78
C GLU A 96 -15.09 7.48 -3.25
N HIS A 97 -14.24 8.06 -4.11
CA HIS A 97 -14.46 8.11 -5.55
C HIS A 97 -14.57 6.70 -6.16
N LEU A 98 -13.63 5.81 -5.84
CA LEU A 98 -13.63 4.44 -6.35
C LEU A 98 -14.90 3.68 -5.92
N ARG A 99 -15.38 3.87 -4.71
CA ARG A 99 -16.65 3.29 -4.24
C ARG A 99 -17.84 3.85 -5.01
N ALA A 100 -17.93 5.17 -5.13
CA ALA A 100 -19.03 5.82 -5.84
C ALA A 100 -19.09 5.42 -7.32
N ALA A 101 -17.93 5.13 -7.93
CA ALA A 101 -17.81 4.65 -9.30
C ALA A 101 -18.06 3.14 -9.45
N GLY A 102 -18.28 2.38 -8.36
CA GLY A 102 -18.44 0.93 -8.40
C GLY A 102 -17.13 0.18 -8.72
N GLU A 103 -15.99 0.81 -8.50
CA GLU A 103 -14.67 0.21 -8.77
C GLU A 103 -14.18 -0.69 -7.63
N ILE A 104 -14.76 -0.57 -6.43
CA ILE A 104 -14.50 -1.47 -5.31
C ILE A 104 -15.57 -2.55 -5.32
N GLU A 105 -15.17 -3.75 -5.73
CA GLU A 105 -16.01 -4.95 -5.80
C GLU A 105 -15.45 -6.03 -4.88
N GLY A 106 -16.33 -6.87 -4.34
CA GLY A 106 -15.95 -7.95 -3.45
C GLY A 106 -15.26 -7.46 -2.17
N ARG A 107 -14.27 -8.19 -1.72
CA ARG A 107 -13.48 -7.84 -0.53
C ARG A 107 -12.59 -6.63 -0.81
N PHE A 108 -12.65 -5.61 0.04
CA PHE A 108 -11.83 -4.41 -0.10
C PHE A 108 -10.55 -4.49 0.76
N VAL A 109 -9.42 -4.58 0.09
CA VAL A 109 -8.09 -4.53 0.73
C VAL A 109 -7.38 -3.25 0.31
N GLN A 110 -6.93 -2.46 1.29
CA GLN A 110 -6.07 -1.33 1.00
C GLN A 110 -4.65 -1.56 1.45
N GLY A 111 -3.71 -0.93 0.77
CA GLY A 111 -2.31 -1.10 1.12
C GLY A 111 -1.40 -0.07 0.48
N GLY A 112 -0.12 -0.36 0.52
CA GLY A 112 0.87 0.47 -0.14
C GLY A 112 2.27 0.22 0.36
N ARG A 113 3.20 0.94 -0.25
CA ARG A 113 4.62 0.83 0.02
C ARG A 113 5.13 2.04 0.81
N SER A 114 5.90 1.82 1.87
CA SER A 114 6.58 2.87 2.66
C SER A 114 5.61 3.97 3.14
N ALA A 115 5.65 5.17 2.57
CA ALA A 115 4.68 6.22 2.89
C ALA A 115 3.23 5.79 2.61
N GLY A 116 2.98 5.06 1.52
CA GLY A 116 1.68 4.48 1.20
C GLY A 116 1.22 3.42 2.21
N ALA A 117 2.13 2.59 2.73
CA ALA A 117 1.83 1.65 3.80
C ALA A 117 1.33 2.38 5.07
N ARG A 118 1.97 3.49 5.42
CA ARG A 118 1.55 4.33 6.56
C ARG A 118 0.16 4.95 6.34
N VAL A 119 -0.10 5.46 5.11
CA VAL A 119 -1.42 5.99 4.75
C VAL A 119 -2.47 4.89 4.90
N ALA A 120 -2.24 3.72 4.32
CA ALA A 120 -3.14 2.59 4.41
C ALA A 120 -3.43 2.21 5.86
N CYS A 121 -2.40 2.11 6.72
CA CYS A 121 -2.60 1.81 8.13
C CYS A 121 -3.45 2.87 8.86
N ARG A 122 -3.13 4.16 8.69
CA ARG A 122 -3.85 5.24 9.40
C ARG A 122 -5.31 5.39 8.97
N THR A 123 -5.64 5.00 7.75
CA THR A 123 -6.97 5.22 7.16
C THR A 123 -7.82 3.95 7.07
N ALA A 124 -7.29 2.78 7.46
CA ALA A 124 -7.96 1.49 7.26
C ALA A 124 -9.38 1.45 7.85
N ALA A 125 -9.52 1.81 9.11
CA ALA A 125 -10.83 1.84 9.78
C ALA A 125 -11.77 2.88 9.15
N GLN A 126 -11.28 4.08 8.83
CA GLN A 126 -12.09 5.14 8.22
C GLN A 126 -12.53 4.76 6.80
N CYS A 127 -11.70 4.04 6.06
CA CYS A 127 -12.05 3.50 4.75
C CYS A 127 -12.94 2.25 4.83
N SER A 128 -13.25 1.72 5.99
CA SER A 128 -13.94 0.44 6.15
C SER A 128 -13.29 -0.65 5.29
N ALA A 129 -11.96 -0.77 5.40
CA ALA A 129 -11.22 -1.80 4.71
C ALA A 129 -11.43 -3.16 5.40
N ASP A 130 -11.66 -4.21 4.62
CA ASP A 130 -11.76 -5.58 5.13
C ASP A 130 -10.41 -6.12 5.58
N ALA A 131 -9.31 -5.60 5.02
CA ALA A 131 -7.94 -5.94 5.39
C ALA A 131 -6.94 -4.88 4.90
N ALA A 132 -5.71 -4.91 5.43
CA ALA A 132 -4.65 -3.98 5.04
C ALA A 132 -3.33 -4.69 4.73
N VAL A 133 -2.60 -4.17 3.73
CA VAL A 133 -1.26 -4.65 3.32
C VAL A 133 -0.24 -3.52 3.43
N ALA A 134 0.76 -3.69 4.27
CA ALA A 134 1.85 -2.74 4.46
C ALA A 134 3.16 -3.29 3.88
N LEU A 135 3.62 -2.75 2.76
CA LEU A 135 4.87 -3.14 2.11
C LEU A 135 5.99 -2.21 2.58
N ALA A 136 7.08 -2.78 3.09
CA ALA A 136 8.20 -2.03 3.65
C ALA A 136 7.72 -0.93 4.61
N PHE A 137 6.98 -1.32 5.64
CA PHE A 137 6.46 -0.38 6.63
C PHE A 137 7.62 0.31 7.36
N PRO A 138 7.74 1.64 7.29
CA PRO A 138 8.86 2.33 7.92
C PRO A 138 8.59 2.54 9.42
N LEU A 139 8.80 1.48 10.22
CA LEU A 139 8.53 1.46 11.65
C LEU A 139 9.19 2.64 12.38
N MET A 140 10.43 2.96 12.02
CA MET A 140 11.20 4.04 12.62
C MET A 140 12.00 4.81 11.57
N PRO A 141 12.48 6.04 11.86
CA PRO A 141 13.51 6.68 11.04
C PRO A 141 14.81 5.87 11.08
N PRO A 142 15.60 5.84 9.99
CA PRO A 142 16.87 5.11 9.97
C PRO A 142 17.78 5.53 11.13
N GLY A 143 18.43 4.54 11.78
CA GLY A 143 19.33 4.79 12.91
C GLY A 143 18.62 5.24 14.19
N LYS A 144 17.32 4.96 14.35
CA LYS A 144 16.53 5.32 15.54
C LYS A 144 15.93 4.10 16.24
N LEU A 145 16.61 2.96 16.16
CA LEU A 145 16.20 1.75 16.87
C LEU A 145 16.06 1.95 18.38
N ASP A 146 16.98 2.71 18.96
CA ASP A 146 17.03 3.00 20.41
C ASP A 146 16.18 4.22 20.80
N VAL A 147 15.27 4.69 19.95
CA VAL A 147 14.44 5.89 20.15
C VAL A 147 12.97 5.56 19.93
N PRO A 148 12.34 4.75 20.81
CA PRO A 148 10.98 4.24 20.62
C PRO A 148 9.91 5.32 20.44
N GLU A 149 10.10 6.50 21.02
CA GLU A 149 9.19 7.64 20.87
C GLU A 149 9.13 8.21 19.43
N LYS A 150 10.06 7.81 18.56
CA LYS A 150 10.06 8.14 17.14
C LYS A 150 9.49 7.03 16.26
N TRP A 151 9.11 5.91 16.87
CA TRP A 151 8.53 4.81 16.13
C TRP A 151 7.10 5.12 15.71
N ARG A 152 6.68 4.52 14.64
CA ARG A 152 5.34 4.69 14.04
C ARG A 152 4.43 3.51 14.37
N THR A 153 4.71 2.83 15.47
CA THR A 153 3.97 1.65 15.93
C THR A 153 2.47 1.89 15.96
N SER A 154 2.04 3.06 16.47
CA SER A 154 0.62 3.39 16.59
C SER A 154 -0.13 3.40 15.26
N GLU A 155 0.54 3.68 14.14
CA GLU A 155 -0.10 3.69 12.83
C GLU A 155 -0.49 2.27 12.36
N ALA A 156 0.37 1.29 12.58
CA ALA A 156 0.08 -0.11 12.26
C ALA A 156 -0.75 -0.79 13.35
N GLN A 157 -0.47 -0.45 14.62
CA GLN A 157 -1.21 -1.01 15.75
C GLN A 157 -2.69 -0.63 15.73
N SER A 158 -3.05 0.58 15.24
CA SER A 158 -4.45 0.99 15.11
C SER A 158 -5.27 0.11 14.14
N VAL A 159 -4.63 -0.55 13.18
CA VAL A 159 -5.28 -1.51 12.27
C VAL A 159 -5.65 -2.77 13.05
N VAL A 160 -4.71 -3.29 13.85
CA VAL A 160 -4.91 -4.48 14.69
C VAL A 160 -5.97 -4.21 15.77
N GLU A 161 -5.92 -3.04 16.40
CA GLU A 161 -6.90 -2.62 17.41
C GLU A 161 -8.32 -2.44 16.85
N ALA A 162 -8.43 -2.12 15.57
CA ALA A 162 -9.69 -2.08 14.84
C ALA A 162 -10.16 -3.47 14.35
N GLU A 163 -9.47 -4.55 14.75
CA GLU A 163 -9.74 -5.93 14.35
C GLU A 163 -9.68 -6.14 12.81
N ILE A 164 -8.92 -5.28 12.11
CA ILE A 164 -8.69 -5.40 10.68
C ILE A 164 -7.44 -6.27 10.45
N PRO A 165 -7.51 -7.38 9.70
CA PRO A 165 -6.35 -8.18 9.35
C PRO A 165 -5.25 -7.34 8.69
N LEU A 166 -4.02 -7.44 9.21
CA LEU A 166 -2.87 -6.68 8.71
C LEU A 166 -1.74 -7.63 8.29
N LEU A 167 -1.37 -7.57 7.02
CA LEU A 167 -0.12 -8.14 6.52
C LEU A 167 0.96 -7.06 6.45
N VAL A 168 2.13 -7.34 6.99
CA VAL A 168 3.33 -6.53 6.76
C VAL A 168 4.36 -7.38 6.02
N VAL A 169 4.74 -6.97 4.80
CA VAL A 169 5.86 -7.57 4.06
C VAL A 169 7.07 -6.67 4.22
N GLN A 170 8.14 -7.20 4.83
CA GLN A 170 9.27 -6.39 5.28
C GLN A 170 10.61 -6.93 4.75
N GLY A 171 11.46 -6.04 4.24
CA GLY A 171 12.81 -6.40 3.80
C GLY A 171 13.68 -6.82 4.98
N ALA A 172 14.41 -7.95 4.84
CA ALA A 172 15.24 -8.50 5.92
C ALA A 172 16.35 -7.55 6.40
N THR A 173 16.78 -6.63 5.54
CA THR A 173 17.82 -5.63 5.86
C THR A 173 17.28 -4.20 5.80
N ASP A 174 15.98 -4.04 6.06
CA ASP A 174 15.35 -2.71 6.05
C ASP A 174 15.85 -1.85 7.22
N THR A 175 16.46 -0.72 6.90
CA THR A 175 17.01 0.23 7.89
C THR A 175 15.93 1.02 8.62
N PHE A 176 14.68 0.97 8.16
CA PHE A 176 13.52 1.55 8.83
C PHE A 176 12.83 0.58 9.81
N GLY A 177 13.45 -0.56 10.08
CA GLY A 177 12.98 -1.65 10.93
C GLY A 177 12.86 -2.95 10.12
N GLY A 178 13.63 -3.98 10.51
CA GLY A 178 13.53 -5.31 9.92
C GLY A 178 12.28 -6.08 10.38
N PRO A 179 12.03 -7.27 9.82
CA PRO A 179 10.82 -8.06 10.13
C PRO A 179 10.62 -8.32 11.63
N ASP A 180 11.70 -8.64 12.36
CA ASP A 180 11.61 -8.94 13.79
C ASP A 180 11.21 -7.69 14.60
N ALA A 181 11.81 -6.55 14.29
CA ALA A 181 11.45 -5.30 14.95
C ALA A 181 9.98 -4.91 14.73
N VAL A 182 9.45 -5.17 13.52
CA VAL A 182 8.03 -4.93 13.22
C VAL A 182 7.15 -5.92 13.98
N ARG A 183 7.52 -7.20 14.02
CA ARG A 183 6.78 -8.25 14.74
C ARG A 183 6.66 -7.97 16.22
N ASP A 184 7.75 -7.52 16.82
CA ASP A 184 7.80 -7.17 18.25
C ASP A 184 6.99 -5.89 18.54
N ALA A 185 7.03 -4.91 17.63
CA ALA A 185 6.38 -3.63 17.82
C ALA A 185 4.86 -3.64 17.52
N VAL A 186 4.39 -4.55 16.68
CA VAL A 186 2.98 -4.63 16.22
C VAL A 186 2.46 -6.05 16.43
N PRO A 187 2.26 -6.48 17.68
CA PRO A 187 1.67 -7.79 17.96
C PRO A 187 0.25 -7.88 17.37
N GLY A 188 -0.02 -9.00 16.71
CA GLY A 188 -1.29 -9.22 15.99
C GLY A 188 -1.22 -8.98 14.49
N ALA A 189 -0.20 -8.28 13.98
CA ALA A 189 0.05 -8.24 12.55
C ALA A 189 0.73 -9.54 12.06
N GLN A 190 0.36 -10.01 10.89
CA GLN A 190 1.13 -11.05 10.20
C GLN A 190 2.32 -10.41 9.51
N VAL A 191 3.55 -10.79 9.91
CA VAL A 191 4.79 -10.22 9.36
C VAL A 191 5.54 -11.25 8.56
N VAL A 192 5.75 -10.97 7.28
CA VAL A 192 6.53 -11.79 6.34
C VAL A 192 7.84 -11.08 6.00
N GLY A 193 8.97 -11.71 6.35
CA GLY A 193 10.30 -11.23 5.96
C GLY A 193 10.66 -11.69 4.56
N VAL A 194 11.10 -10.78 3.70
CA VAL A 194 11.60 -11.06 2.35
C VAL A 194 13.03 -10.57 2.18
N LYS A 195 13.76 -11.08 1.20
CA LYS A 195 15.13 -10.62 0.93
C LYS A 195 15.16 -9.15 0.50
N GLY A 196 16.14 -8.42 0.99
CA GLY A 196 16.46 -7.07 0.52
C GLY A 196 16.26 -5.98 1.57
N PRO A 197 16.62 -4.74 1.18
CA PRO A 197 16.49 -3.53 2.00
C PRO A 197 15.06 -2.97 1.92
N HIS A 198 14.86 -1.73 2.38
CA HIS A 198 13.60 -0.98 2.32
C HIS A 198 12.95 -0.93 0.90
N GLY A 199 13.73 -0.99 -0.15
CA GLY A 199 13.27 -1.01 -1.54
C GLY A 199 12.99 -2.40 -2.09
N PHE A 200 13.11 -3.44 -1.28
CA PHE A 200 13.11 -4.84 -1.69
C PHE A 200 14.21 -5.17 -2.71
N SER A 201 14.16 -6.33 -3.34
CA SER A 201 15.03 -6.69 -4.45
C SER A 201 14.46 -6.17 -5.79
N LYS A 202 15.29 -6.19 -6.85
CA LYS A 202 14.82 -5.87 -8.21
C LYS A 202 13.81 -6.89 -8.75
N ASN A 203 13.87 -8.11 -8.24
CA ASN A 203 12.86 -9.14 -8.50
C ASN A 203 11.91 -9.22 -7.28
N PRO A 204 10.66 -8.76 -7.41
CA PRO A 204 9.71 -8.68 -6.31
C PRO A 204 8.92 -9.97 -6.07
N THR A 205 9.32 -11.11 -6.65
CA THR A 205 8.57 -12.38 -6.58
C THR A 205 8.22 -12.74 -5.14
N ASP A 206 9.19 -12.65 -4.22
CA ASP A 206 8.96 -12.96 -2.80
C ASP A 206 7.85 -12.07 -2.18
N VAL A 207 7.75 -10.81 -2.62
CA VAL A 207 6.71 -9.86 -2.16
C VAL A 207 5.36 -10.25 -2.73
N ILE A 208 5.30 -10.55 -4.03
CA ILE A 208 4.07 -10.94 -4.73
C ILE A 208 3.53 -12.25 -4.12
N ASP A 209 4.38 -13.23 -3.91
CA ASP A 209 3.99 -14.54 -3.35
C ASP A 209 3.50 -14.41 -1.91
N ALA A 210 4.12 -13.56 -1.11
CA ALA A 210 3.66 -13.27 0.26
C ALA A 210 2.25 -12.65 0.28
N VAL A 211 2.00 -11.66 -0.58
CA VAL A 211 0.68 -11.01 -0.69
C VAL A 211 -0.34 -11.99 -1.26
N ARG A 212 -0.02 -12.72 -2.34
CA ARG A 212 -0.88 -13.72 -2.96
C ARG A 212 -1.34 -14.77 -1.95
N GLY A 213 -0.40 -15.41 -1.26
CA GLY A 213 -0.72 -16.44 -0.28
C GLY A 213 -1.57 -15.93 0.88
N TRP A 214 -1.34 -14.69 1.30
CA TRP A 214 -2.15 -14.11 2.35
C TRP A 214 -3.57 -13.77 1.89
N LEU A 215 -3.74 -13.22 0.70
CA LEU A 215 -5.06 -12.91 0.13
C LEU A 215 -5.91 -14.17 -0.08
N THR A 216 -5.28 -15.28 -0.48
CA THR A 216 -5.96 -16.58 -0.61
C THR A 216 -6.56 -17.01 0.74
N ASN A 217 -5.79 -16.91 1.82
CA ASN A 217 -6.26 -17.30 3.17
C ASN A 217 -7.32 -16.34 3.74
N LEU A 218 -7.40 -15.11 3.27
CA LEU A 218 -8.47 -14.19 3.64
C LEU A 218 -9.82 -14.57 3.03
N SER A 219 -9.80 -15.31 1.94
CA SER A 219 -11.00 -15.69 1.18
C SER A 219 -11.67 -16.96 1.73
N GLU A 220 -10.95 -17.72 2.57
CA GLU A 220 -11.46 -18.89 3.29
C GLU A 220 -12.14 -18.50 4.62
#